data_0aba8c00cecb3ead5398ea2736f75064
#
_entry.id   0aba8c00cecb3ead5398ea2736f75064
#
_cell.length_a   1.000
_cell.length_b   1.000
_cell.length_c   1.000
_cell.angle_alpha   90.00
_cell.angle_beta   90.00
_cell.angle_gamma   90.00
#
_symmetry.space_group_name_H-M   'P 1'
#
loop_
_entity.id
_entity.type
_entity.pdbx_description
1 polymer ?
#
loop_
_entity_poly.entity_id
_entity_poly.type
_entity_poly.pdbx_seq_one_letter_code
_entity_poly.pdbx_strand_id
1 'polypeptide(L)'
;MLKRIGTLLLAIAAISGCYFPSDFTADLQLDREGRYRFTYVGKLTDVSMAQRLVRGNIQGIDLQKRVEIAERDMRRDNSFKEIQYEEKARFNIKYQREGYIVAERSFDFVRLSSRFLTLKYNRNTGEITLIGA
;
A
#
# COMPACT_ATOMS: atom_id res chain seq x y z
N MET A 1 -15.11 26.97 15.38
CA MET A 1 -13.79 27.18 14.74
C MET A 1 -12.79 26.09 15.10
N LEU A 2 -12.62 25.71 16.35
CA LEU A 2 -11.69 24.65 16.76
C LEU A 2 -11.96 23.28 16.14
N LYS A 3 -13.21 22.90 15.92
CA LYS A 3 -13.59 21.62 15.28
C LYS A 3 -13.16 21.53 13.81
N ARG A 4 -13.12 22.65 13.09
CA ARG A 4 -12.68 22.69 11.69
C ARG A 4 -11.17 22.56 11.54
N ILE A 5 -10.42 23.09 12.48
CA ILE A 5 -8.96 22.97 12.51
C ILE A 5 -8.53 21.53 12.83
N GLY A 6 -9.24 20.87 13.78
CA GLY A 6 -9.01 19.47 14.12
C GLY A 6 -9.26 18.52 12.94
N THR A 7 -10.31 18.76 12.16
CA THR A 7 -10.62 17.95 10.98
C THR A 7 -9.58 18.12 9.88
N LEU A 8 -9.06 19.32 9.69
CA LEU A 8 -8.01 19.60 8.72
C LEU A 8 -6.68 18.92 9.11
N LEU A 9 -6.32 18.97 10.38
CA LEU A 9 -5.14 18.29 10.91
C LEU A 9 -5.23 16.77 10.76
N LEU A 10 -6.39 16.18 10.96
CA LEU A 10 -6.62 14.76 10.79
C LEU A 10 -6.49 14.35 9.32
N ALA A 11 -6.97 15.17 8.38
CA ALA A 11 -6.83 14.94 6.95
C ALA A 11 -5.36 14.98 6.50
N ILE A 12 -4.56 15.88 7.06
CA ILE A 12 -3.11 15.98 6.78
C ILE A 12 -2.37 14.75 7.33
N ALA A 13 -2.73 14.27 8.51
CA ALA A 13 -2.15 13.07 9.10
C ALA A 13 -2.46 11.80 8.27
N ALA A 14 -3.63 11.73 7.62
CA ALA A 14 -4.00 10.61 6.77
C ALA A 14 -3.19 10.53 5.47
N ILE A 15 -2.56 11.61 5.03
CA ILE A 15 -1.75 11.67 3.80
C ILE A 15 -0.28 11.26 4.07
N SER A 16 0.14 11.16 5.34
CA SER A 16 1.54 11.00 5.73
C SER A 16 2.13 9.59 5.57
N GLY A 17 1.38 8.60 5.09
CA GLY A 17 1.81 7.21 4.97
C GLY A 17 1.72 6.62 3.57
N CYS A 18 1.77 7.43 2.52
CA CYS A 18 1.58 6.95 1.15
C CYS A 18 2.81 6.24 0.59
N TYR A 19 2.58 5.08 -0.03
CA TYR A 19 3.55 4.40 -0.88
C TYR A 19 3.20 4.64 -2.35
N PHE A 20 4.21 4.85 -3.16
CA PHE A 20 4.06 5.04 -4.59
C PHE A 20 4.69 3.87 -5.35
N PRO A 21 3.92 3.15 -6.19
CA PRO A 21 4.44 2.02 -6.97
C PRO A 21 5.27 2.51 -8.17
N SER A 22 6.36 1.81 -8.44
CA SER A 22 7.20 2.04 -9.61
C SER A 22 7.89 0.76 -10.05
N ASP A 23 8.28 0.68 -11.33
CA ASP A 23 9.02 -0.44 -11.91
C ASP A 23 8.45 -1.80 -11.46
N PHE A 24 7.17 -2.03 -11.73
CA PHE A 24 6.46 -3.18 -11.20
C PHE A 24 5.76 -3.99 -12.29
N THR A 25 5.52 -5.25 -11.95
CA THR A 25 4.58 -6.12 -12.66
C THR A 25 3.49 -6.53 -11.69
N ALA A 26 2.25 -6.28 -12.05
CA ALA A 26 1.08 -6.67 -11.26
C ALA A 26 0.19 -7.60 -12.09
N ASP A 27 -0.23 -8.70 -11.50
CA ASP A 27 -1.08 -9.69 -12.12
C ASP A 27 -2.27 -9.99 -11.21
N LEU A 28 -3.47 -9.91 -11.77
CA LEU A 28 -4.71 -10.26 -11.08
C LEU A 28 -5.43 -11.35 -11.87
N GLN A 29 -5.62 -12.49 -11.22
CA GLN A 29 -6.44 -13.58 -11.73
C GLN A 29 -7.73 -13.63 -10.93
N LEU A 30 -8.86 -13.64 -11.62
CA LEU A 30 -10.19 -13.66 -11.02
C LEU A 30 -11.04 -14.70 -11.74
N ASP A 31 -11.60 -15.65 -11.00
CA ASP A 31 -12.54 -16.62 -11.56
C ASP A 31 -13.99 -16.17 -11.42
N ARG A 32 -14.91 -16.94 -12.01
CA ARG A 32 -16.34 -16.61 -12.01
C ARG A 32 -16.99 -16.75 -10.63
N GLU A 33 -16.42 -17.55 -9.75
CA GLU A 33 -16.89 -17.73 -8.38
C GLU A 33 -16.44 -16.60 -7.45
N GLY A 34 -15.53 -15.73 -7.91
CA GLY A 34 -15.00 -14.62 -7.12
C GLY A 34 -13.73 -14.95 -6.36
N ARG A 35 -13.08 -16.05 -6.68
CA ARG A 35 -11.74 -16.34 -6.17
C ARG A 35 -10.73 -15.51 -6.93
N TYR A 36 -9.79 -14.90 -6.22
CA TYR A 36 -8.75 -14.09 -6.84
C TYR A 36 -7.37 -14.48 -6.37
N ARG A 37 -6.40 -14.23 -7.24
CA ARG A 37 -4.98 -14.26 -6.94
C ARG A 37 -4.37 -12.97 -7.45
N PHE A 38 -3.74 -12.24 -6.56
CA PHE A 38 -3.04 -11.00 -6.90
C PHE A 38 -1.56 -11.13 -6.59
N THR A 39 -0.72 -10.77 -7.55
CA THR A 39 0.74 -10.77 -7.42
C THR A 39 1.26 -9.40 -7.81
N TYR A 40 2.18 -8.87 -7.02
CA TYR A 40 2.90 -7.65 -7.32
C TYR A 40 4.38 -7.91 -7.09
N VAL A 41 5.20 -7.58 -8.08
CA VAL A 41 6.66 -7.64 -7.99
C VAL A 41 7.19 -6.32 -8.51
N GLY A 42 7.84 -5.56 -7.66
CA GLY A 42 8.36 -4.26 -8.03
C GLY A 42 8.72 -3.40 -6.83
N LYS A 43 8.74 -2.10 -7.05
CA LYS A 43 9.18 -1.12 -6.07
C LYS A 43 8.02 -0.36 -5.47
N LEU A 44 8.12 -0.10 -4.16
CA LEU A 44 7.28 0.86 -3.45
C LEU A 44 8.17 1.94 -2.85
N THR A 45 7.85 3.18 -3.12
CA THR A 45 8.52 4.34 -2.52
C THR A 45 7.70 4.85 -1.34
N ASP A 46 8.34 4.95 -0.17
CA ASP A 46 7.76 5.66 0.96
C ASP A 46 7.89 7.17 0.69
N VAL A 47 6.79 7.80 0.34
CA VAL A 47 6.78 9.21 -0.09
C VAL A 47 7.23 10.15 1.02
N SER A 48 6.79 9.90 2.25
CA SER A 48 7.20 10.71 3.40
C SER A 48 8.71 10.63 3.65
N MET A 49 9.26 9.43 3.61
CA MET A 49 10.71 9.21 3.76
C MET A 49 11.49 9.86 2.60
N ALA A 50 10.99 9.73 1.36
CA ALA A 50 11.62 10.33 0.19
C ALA A 50 11.69 11.86 0.31
N GLN A 51 10.62 12.49 0.76
CA GLN A 51 10.59 13.95 0.99
C GLN A 51 11.61 14.36 2.04
N ARG A 52 11.73 13.61 3.13
CA ARG A 52 12.70 13.90 4.21
C ARG A 52 14.14 13.72 3.74
N LEU A 53 14.39 12.72 2.89
CA LEU A 53 15.72 12.52 2.28
C LEU A 53 16.13 13.68 1.37
N VAL A 54 15.21 14.15 0.52
CA VAL A 54 15.47 15.27 -0.39
C VAL A 54 15.75 16.56 0.38
N ARG A 55 15.06 16.78 1.50
CA ARG A 55 15.28 17.95 2.36
C ARG A 55 16.50 17.84 3.28
N GLY A 56 17.15 16.68 3.32
CA GLY A 56 18.27 16.42 4.23
C GLY A 56 17.87 16.28 5.70
N ASN A 57 16.59 16.03 5.99
CA ASN A 57 16.04 15.96 7.35
C ASN A 57 16.16 14.56 7.98
N ILE A 58 16.62 13.58 7.24
CA ILE A 58 16.82 12.21 7.74
C ILE A 58 18.07 11.62 7.10
N GLN A 59 18.95 11.06 7.92
CA GLN A 59 20.16 10.37 7.47
C GLN A 59 20.76 9.52 8.59
N GLY A 60 21.70 8.65 8.24
CA GLY A 60 22.42 7.83 9.20
C GLY A 60 21.51 6.89 9.97
N ILE A 61 21.65 6.86 11.29
CA ILE A 61 20.91 5.95 12.17
C ILE A 61 19.40 6.24 12.19
N ASP A 62 18.98 7.48 12.01
CA ASP A 62 17.57 7.84 11.97
C ASP A 62 16.91 7.29 10.71
N LEU A 63 17.61 7.33 9.59
CA LEU A 63 17.16 6.71 8.35
C LEU A 63 17.03 5.20 8.52
N GLN A 64 18.03 4.56 9.12
CA GLN A 64 18.00 3.12 9.37
C GLN A 64 16.81 2.71 10.23
N LYS A 65 16.56 3.44 11.31
CA LYS A 65 15.39 3.20 12.18
C LYS A 65 14.07 3.37 11.43
N ARG A 66 13.98 4.38 10.58
CA ARG A 66 12.77 4.61 9.78
C ARG A 66 12.52 3.48 8.79
N VAL A 67 13.57 2.98 8.16
CA VAL A 67 13.51 1.82 7.26
C VAL A 67 13.01 0.58 8.01
N GLU A 68 13.56 0.31 9.18
CA GLU A 68 13.15 -0.84 10.02
C GLU A 68 11.67 -0.76 10.43
N ILE A 69 11.19 0.45 10.77
CA ILE A 69 9.77 0.66 11.09
C ILE A 69 8.89 0.38 9.87
N ALA A 70 9.26 0.88 8.70
CA ALA A 70 8.52 0.66 7.47
C ALA A 70 8.44 -0.82 7.10
N GLU A 71 9.57 -1.53 7.19
CA GLU A 71 9.61 -2.98 6.95
C GLU A 71 8.72 -3.75 7.93
N ARG A 72 8.80 -3.41 9.20
CA ARG A 72 7.96 -4.03 10.24
C ARG A 72 6.48 -3.79 9.97
N ASP A 73 6.10 -2.59 9.57
CA ASP A 73 4.71 -2.26 9.27
C ASP A 73 4.20 -3.02 8.04
N MET A 74 5.02 -3.13 7.00
CA MET A 74 4.68 -3.96 5.83
C MET A 74 4.53 -5.44 6.20
N ARG A 75 5.40 -5.97 7.05
CA ARG A 75 5.36 -7.39 7.47
C ARG A 75 4.14 -7.76 8.30
N ARG A 76 3.36 -6.80 8.77
CA ARG A 76 2.07 -7.07 9.41
C ARG A 76 1.04 -7.66 8.44
N ASP A 77 1.19 -7.40 7.16
CA ASP A 77 0.44 -8.07 6.11
C ASP A 77 1.24 -9.29 5.62
N ASN A 78 0.72 -10.49 5.89
CA ASN A 78 1.35 -11.75 5.52
C ASN A 78 1.51 -11.93 4.00
N SER A 79 0.86 -11.11 3.21
CA SER A 79 0.94 -11.14 1.75
C SER A 79 2.26 -10.56 1.22
N PHE A 80 2.98 -9.78 2.01
CA PHE A 80 4.35 -9.37 1.69
C PHE A 80 5.29 -10.55 1.90
N LYS A 81 5.74 -11.15 0.80
CA LYS A 81 6.62 -12.32 0.81
C LYS A 81 8.09 -11.96 0.87
N GLU A 82 8.46 -10.87 0.22
CA GLU A 82 9.80 -10.30 0.23
C GLU A 82 9.74 -8.80 0.38
N ILE A 83 10.59 -8.25 1.23
CA ILE A 83 10.75 -6.81 1.44
C ILE A 83 12.23 -6.55 1.56
N GLN A 84 12.77 -5.71 0.67
CA GLN A 84 14.17 -5.33 0.70
C GLN A 84 14.30 -3.84 0.43
N TYR A 85 14.87 -3.13 1.39
CA TYR A 85 15.19 -1.73 1.20
C TYR A 85 16.30 -1.57 0.17
N GLU A 86 16.11 -0.69 -0.78
CA GLU A 86 17.12 -0.29 -1.74
C GLU A 86 17.71 1.05 -1.28
N GLU A 87 17.56 2.09 -2.04
CA GLU A 87 17.97 3.43 -1.69
C GLU A 87 16.87 4.43 -2.03
N LYS A 88 17.01 5.67 -1.60
CA LYS A 88 16.04 6.74 -1.94
C LYS A 88 14.60 6.43 -1.54
N ALA A 89 14.44 5.84 -0.35
CA ALA A 89 13.14 5.48 0.22
C ALA A 89 12.37 4.41 -0.58
N ARG A 90 13.05 3.61 -1.39
CA ARG A 90 12.45 2.57 -2.22
C ARG A 90 12.65 1.19 -1.61
N PHE A 91 11.59 0.39 -1.66
CA PHE A 91 11.60 -1.00 -1.24
C PHE A 91 11.31 -1.88 -2.45
N ASN A 92 12.15 -2.89 -2.66
CA ASN A 92 11.82 -3.99 -3.59
C ASN A 92 10.93 -4.95 -2.85
N ILE A 93 9.74 -5.20 -3.37
CA ILE A 93 8.78 -6.08 -2.74
C ILE A 93 8.29 -7.17 -3.67
N LYS A 94 7.89 -8.28 -3.04
CA LYS A 94 7.10 -9.33 -3.65
C LYS A 94 5.87 -9.52 -2.78
N TYR A 95 4.71 -9.30 -3.37
CA TYR A 95 3.42 -9.38 -2.70
C TYR A 95 2.58 -10.42 -3.42
N GLN A 96 1.98 -11.33 -2.67
CA GLN A 96 1.10 -12.35 -3.21
C GLN A 96 -0.05 -12.59 -2.25
N ARG A 97 -1.27 -12.41 -2.76
CA ARG A 97 -2.48 -12.62 -1.99
C ARG A 97 -3.49 -13.43 -2.79
N GLU A 98 -4.09 -14.39 -2.12
CA GLU A 98 -5.23 -15.15 -2.63
C GLU A 98 -6.41 -14.94 -1.70
N GLY A 99 -7.61 -14.89 -2.26
CA GLY A 99 -8.80 -14.71 -1.45
C GLY A 99 -10.08 -14.98 -2.23
N TYR A 100 -11.18 -14.75 -1.55
CA TYR A 100 -12.52 -14.89 -2.07
C TYR A 100 -13.26 -13.57 -1.91
N ILE A 101 -13.41 -12.84 -3.02
CA ILE A 101 -13.92 -11.45 -2.95
C ILE A 101 -15.36 -11.38 -2.46
N VAL A 102 -16.15 -12.40 -2.68
CA VAL A 102 -17.54 -12.46 -2.21
C VAL A 102 -17.59 -12.45 -0.67
N ALA A 103 -16.67 -13.14 -0.02
CA ALA A 103 -16.55 -13.17 1.44
C ALA A 103 -15.88 -11.89 1.99
N GLU A 104 -14.82 -11.44 1.34
CA GLU A 104 -14.06 -10.26 1.77
C GLU A 104 -14.76 -8.93 1.44
N ARG A 105 -15.55 -8.90 0.37
CA ARG A 105 -16.29 -7.76 -0.19
C ARG A 105 -15.41 -6.70 -0.83
N SER A 106 -14.22 -6.46 -0.31
CA SER A 106 -13.26 -5.56 -0.92
C SER A 106 -11.84 -5.98 -0.60
N PHE A 107 -10.94 -5.70 -1.52
CA PHE A 107 -9.52 -5.87 -1.38
C PHE A 107 -8.82 -4.63 -1.93
N ASP A 108 -7.98 -4.00 -1.13
CA ASP A 108 -7.19 -2.84 -1.51
C ASP A 108 -5.70 -3.18 -1.47
N PHE A 109 -5.01 -2.91 -2.55
CA PHE A 109 -3.56 -2.88 -2.60
C PHE A 109 -3.10 -1.42 -2.80
N VAL A 110 -2.31 -0.85 -2.04
CA VAL A 110 -1.65 -1.16 -0.79
C VAL A 110 -2.53 -0.69 0.38
N ARG A 111 -2.74 -1.55 1.36
CA ARG A 111 -3.76 -1.35 2.39
C ARG A 111 -3.59 -0.10 3.27
N LEU A 112 -2.38 0.41 3.40
CA LEU A 112 -2.03 1.47 4.34
C LEU A 112 -1.86 2.85 3.70
N SER A 113 -2.15 3.00 2.40
CA SER A 113 -1.88 4.26 1.72
C SER A 113 -2.71 4.43 0.45
N SER A 114 -2.29 5.27 -0.46
CA SER A 114 -3.05 5.56 -1.69
C SER A 114 -3.53 4.26 -2.36
N ARG A 115 -4.82 4.19 -2.60
CA ARG A 115 -5.45 3.05 -3.27
C ARG A 115 -4.92 2.92 -4.67
N PHE A 116 -3.97 2.01 -4.86
CA PHE A 116 -3.43 1.69 -6.16
C PHE A 116 -4.37 0.80 -6.96
N LEU A 117 -4.92 -0.19 -6.30
CA LEU A 117 -5.83 -1.15 -6.91
C LEU A 117 -6.86 -1.58 -5.88
N THR A 118 -8.13 -1.51 -6.26
CA THR A 118 -9.25 -1.95 -5.43
C THR A 118 -10.12 -2.94 -6.19
N LEU A 119 -10.37 -4.09 -5.59
CA LEU A 119 -11.33 -5.06 -6.05
C LEU A 119 -12.55 -5.02 -5.13
N LYS A 120 -13.75 -4.81 -5.68
CA LYS A 120 -15.00 -4.70 -4.92
C LYS A 120 -16.05 -5.68 -5.39
N TYR A 121 -16.80 -6.23 -4.46
CA TYR A 121 -17.97 -7.05 -4.72
C TYR A 121 -19.25 -6.35 -4.24
N ASN A 122 -20.22 -6.21 -5.13
CA ASN A 122 -21.53 -5.66 -4.79
C ASN A 122 -22.52 -6.79 -4.49
N ARG A 123 -22.93 -6.91 -3.24
CA ARG A 123 -23.83 -7.97 -2.78
C ARG A 123 -25.23 -7.88 -3.41
N ASN A 124 -25.68 -6.68 -3.78
CA ASN A 124 -27.01 -6.47 -4.31
C ASN A 124 -27.11 -6.87 -5.79
N THR A 125 -26.03 -6.69 -6.54
CA THR A 125 -26.01 -6.96 -7.99
C THR A 125 -25.19 -8.18 -8.37
N GLY A 126 -24.33 -8.67 -7.46
CA GLY A 126 -23.35 -9.74 -7.77
C GLY A 126 -22.20 -9.28 -8.65
N GLU A 127 -22.06 -7.97 -8.85
CA GLU A 127 -21.04 -7.40 -9.72
C GLU A 127 -19.69 -7.29 -8.99
N ILE A 128 -18.63 -7.65 -9.71
CA ILE A 128 -17.25 -7.49 -9.28
C ILE A 128 -16.63 -6.35 -10.08
N THR A 129 -16.10 -5.34 -9.38
CA THR A 129 -15.51 -4.16 -9.99
C THR A 129 -14.04 -4.04 -9.62
N LEU A 130 -13.19 -3.82 -10.62
CA LEU A 130 -11.77 -3.50 -10.44
C LEU A 130 -11.57 -2.02 -10.68
N ILE A 131 -10.99 -1.34 -9.70
CA ILE A 131 -10.69 0.09 -9.76
C ILE A 131 -9.16 0.24 -9.65
N GLY A 132 -8.54 0.87 -10.65
CA GLY A 132 -7.14 1.23 -10.63
C GLY A 132 -6.95 2.73 -10.42
N ALA A 133 -5.82 3.09 -9.87
CA ALA A 133 -5.43 4.50 -9.79
C ALA A 133 -4.90 5.02 -11.12
#